data_f79f152baee2f05b41831cd0099afba7
#
_entry.id   f79f152baee2f05b41831cd0099afba7
#
_cell.length_a   1.000
_cell.length_b   1.000
_cell.length_c   1.000
_cell.angle_alpha   90.00
_cell.angle_beta   90.00
_cell.angle_gamma   90.00
#
_symmetry.space_group_name_H-M   'P 1'
#
loop_
_entity.id
_entity.type
_entity.pdbx_description
1 polymer ?
#
loop_
_entity_poly.entity_id
_entity_poly.type
_entity_poly.pdbx_seq_one_letter_code
_entity_poly.pdbx_strand_id
1 'polypeptide(L)'
;MCIRDSANAVLHGFESSDFDNLTMYSEVLQDSAIELLDQGKLAFASASSITVSKPVYDKILANIDHYRERIVLRPQEISNAPEIVRRLGIIGINTALEFDIYGNVNSTHVGGTHMMNGIGGSGDFARNAHLAIFVSKSMAKNGDISSVVPMVSHVDHTEHDVDVLVTECGLADLRGLAPRERARAIIQNCVHPSYRDALQDYFDRACQRGGQTPHLLEEAFSWHQRFNETDSMQPAKSPARKAA
;
A
#
# COMPACT_ATOMS: atom_id res chain seq x y z
N MET A 1 12.62 -4.27 3.71
CA MET A 1 12.07 -3.10 3.00
C MET A 1 11.22 -2.33 3.99
N CYS A 2 11.44 -1.04 4.18
CA CYS A 2 10.66 -0.27 5.14
C CYS A 2 9.37 0.20 4.45
N ILE A 3 8.21 0.03 5.07
CA ILE A 3 6.91 0.57 4.58
C ILE A 3 7.03 2.08 4.32
N ARG A 4 7.86 2.77 5.10
CA ARG A 4 8.17 4.20 4.94
C ARG A 4 8.78 4.54 3.56
N ASP A 5 9.53 3.61 2.96
CA ASP A 5 10.18 3.86 1.66
C ASP A 5 9.14 4.00 0.53
N SER A 6 8.01 3.26 0.59
CA SER A 6 6.95 3.36 -0.41
C SER A 6 6.17 4.66 -0.30
N ALA A 7 5.86 5.13 0.92
CA ALA A 7 5.19 6.41 1.13
C ALA A 7 6.07 7.59 0.69
N ASN A 8 7.36 7.58 1.05
CA ASN A 8 8.32 8.58 0.59
C ASN A 8 8.45 8.59 -0.94
N ALA A 9 8.50 7.42 -1.58
CA ALA A 9 8.58 7.33 -3.04
C ALA A 9 7.40 7.98 -3.76
N VAL A 10 6.19 7.88 -3.20
CA VAL A 10 5.01 8.57 -3.75
C VAL A 10 5.15 10.07 -3.60
N LEU A 11 5.57 10.57 -2.43
CA LEU A 11 5.75 12.00 -2.18
C LEU A 11 6.86 12.60 -3.05
N HIS A 12 7.96 11.89 -3.31
CA HIS A 12 8.99 12.30 -4.27
C HIS A 12 8.43 12.50 -5.69
N GLY A 13 7.38 11.76 -6.07
CA GLY A 13 6.70 11.98 -7.35
C GLY A 13 6.08 13.38 -7.49
N PHE A 14 5.70 14.02 -6.38
CA PHE A 14 5.17 15.38 -6.40
C PHE A 14 6.24 16.45 -6.63
N GLU A 15 7.50 16.19 -6.32
CA GLU A 15 8.60 17.15 -6.52
C GLU A 15 8.74 17.58 -7.98
N SER A 16 8.60 16.62 -8.90
CA SER A 16 8.70 16.84 -10.35
C SER A 16 7.34 17.05 -11.02
N SER A 17 6.25 17.06 -10.27
CA SER A 17 4.90 17.24 -10.82
C SER A 17 4.55 18.72 -11.04
N ASP A 18 3.50 18.94 -11.83
CA ASP A 18 2.93 20.29 -12.05
C ASP A 18 2.01 20.74 -10.90
N PHE A 19 1.86 19.92 -9.86
CA PHE A 19 1.05 20.27 -8.69
C PHE A 19 1.80 21.23 -7.79
N ASP A 20 1.15 22.34 -7.44
CA ASP A 20 1.65 23.36 -6.53
C ASP A 20 0.61 23.68 -5.46
N ASN A 21 1.04 24.34 -4.38
CA ASN A 21 0.19 24.80 -3.29
C ASN A 21 -0.61 23.64 -2.64
N LEU A 22 0.00 22.48 -2.54
CA LEU A 22 -0.60 21.31 -1.91
C LEU A 22 -0.78 21.54 -0.40
N THR A 23 -1.75 20.88 0.19
CA THR A 23 -1.91 20.78 1.64
C THR A 23 -1.87 19.32 2.07
N MET A 24 -1.21 19.04 3.19
CA MET A 24 -1.10 17.69 3.73
C MET A 24 -1.79 17.58 5.08
N TYR A 25 -2.58 16.54 5.24
CA TYR A 25 -3.19 16.13 6.48
C TYR A 25 -2.89 14.65 6.72
N SER A 26 -2.11 14.34 7.75
CA SER A 26 -1.53 13.01 7.95
C SER A 26 -1.44 12.68 9.44
N GLU A 27 -1.17 11.42 9.76
CA GLU A 27 -0.77 11.00 11.11
C GLU A 27 0.69 11.39 11.38
N VAL A 28 1.59 11.16 10.42
CA VAL A 28 3.05 11.35 10.59
C VAL A 28 3.62 12.12 9.40
N LEU A 29 4.40 13.18 9.69
CA LEU A 29 5.23 13.84 8.68
C LEU A 29 6.61 13.16 8.62
N GLN A 30 7.06 12.89 7.40
CA GLN A 30 8.36 12.27 7.10
C GLN A 30 9.26 13.23 6.29
N ASP A 31 10.48 12.80 6.00
CA ASP A 31 11.49 13.61 5.31
C ASP A 31 10.95 14.26 4.03
N SER A 32 10.28 13.48 3.19
CA SER A 32 9.71 13.98 1.92
C SER A 32 8.65 15.08 2.08
N ALA A 33 7.90 15.09 3.19
CA ALA A 33 6.96 16.19 3.47
C ALA A 33 7.70 17.49 3.77
N ILE A 34 8.82 17.41 4.47
CA ILE A 34 9.69 18.57 4.75
C ILE A 34 10.35 19.07 3.47
N GLU A 35 10.79 18.17 2.60
CA GLU A 35 11.38 18.53 1.28
C GLU A 35 10.36 19.25 0.39
N LEU A 36 9.11 18.78 0.34
CA LEU A 36 8.04 19.46 -0.40
C LEU A 36 7.67 20.84 0.17
N LEU A 37 7.74 21.02 1.51
CA LEU A 37 7.58 22.34 2.15
C LEU A 37 8.71 23.29 1.75
N ASP A 38 9.95 22.81 1.71
CA ASP A 38 11.12 23.62 1.35
C ASP A 38 11.12 24.03 -0.12
N GLN A 39 10.63 23.15 -0.98
CA GLN A 39 10.48 23.41 -2.42
C GLN A 39 9.25 24.30 -2.75
N GLY A 40 8.42 24.61 -1.76
CA GLY A 40 7.19 25.39 -1.94
C GLY A 40 6.04 24.63 -2.64
N LYS A 41 6.20 23.32 -2.87
CA LYS A 41 5.16 22.45 -3.41
C LYS A 41 4.04 22.22 -2.39
N LEU A 42 4.42 22.09 -1.12
CA LEU A 42 3.52 21.94 0.01
C LEU A 42 3.41 23.27 0.76
N ALA A 43 2.22 23.85 0.81
CA ALA A 43 1.99 25.12 1.49
C ALA A 43 1.77 24.96 3.00
N PHE A 44 1.16 23.85 3.40
CA PHE A 44 0.77 23.58 4.79
C PHE A 44 0.69 22.09 5.07
N ALA A 45 1.13 21.68 6.26
CA ALA A 45 1.01 20.30 6.75
C ALA A 45 0.43 20.25 8.16
N SER A 46 -0.46 19.29 8.40
CA SER A 46 -1.00 18.97 9.73
C SER A 46 -0.83 17.48 10.02
N ALA A 47 -0.31 17.16 11.21
CA ALA A 47 -0.12 15.78 11.63
C ALA A 47 -0.16 15.63 13.16
N SER A 48 -0.09 14.40 13.67
CA SER A 48 0.09 14.13 15.09
C SER A 48 1.57 14.11 15.50
N SER A 49 2.46 13.80 14.57
CA SER A 49 3.91 13.70 14.87
C SER A 49 4.79 14.02 13.66
N ILE A 50 6.04 14.33 13.95
CA ILE A 50 7.12 14.45 12.97
C ILE A 50 8.10 13.32 13.25
N THR A 51 8.31 12.44 12.26
CA THR A 51 9.28 11.34 12.34
C THR A 51 10.20 11.42 11.13
N VAL A 52 11.31 12.11 11.31
CA VAL A 52 12.28 12.43 10.26
C VAL A 52 13.67 11.90 10.61
N SER A 53 14.53 11.84 9.62
CA SER A 53 15.95 11.51 9.79
C SER A 53 16.66 12.59 10.61
N LYS A 54 17.78 12.21 11.23
CA LYS A 54 18.56 13.14 12.08
C LYS A 54 18.98 14.43 11.33
N PRO A 55 19.47 14.38 10.08
CA PRO A 55 19.79 15.60 9.32
C PRO A 55 18.58 16.53 9.12
N VAL A 56 17.42 15.96 8.79
CA VAL A 56 16.19 16.75 8.59
C VAL A 56 15.69 17.32 9.92
N TYR A 57 15.80 16.56 11.01
CA TYR A 57 15.48 17.06 12.35
C TYR A 57 16.33 18.27 12.73
N ASP A 58 17.65 18.19 12.53
CA ASP A 58 18.56 19.29 12.83
C ASP A 58 18.26 20.54 11.97
N LYS A 59 17.91 20.32 10.70
CA LYS A 59 17.48 21.37 9.79
C LYS A 59 16.21 22.08 10.30
N ILE A 60 15.21 21.31 10.75
CA ILE A 60 13.96 21.87 11.30
C ILE A 60 14.26 22.73 12.53
N LEU A 61 15.09 22.24 13.46
CA LEU A 61 15.42 22.98 14.67
C LEU A 61 16.19 24.27 14.35
N ALA A 62 17.12 24.22 13.41
CA ALA A 62 17.91 25.40 13.00
C ALA A 62 17.05 26.48 12.32
N ASN A 63 15.90 26.10 11.76
CA ASN A 63 15.02 26.99 11.01
C ASN A 63 13.56 26.93 11.52
N ILE A 64 13.39 26.79 12.82
CA ILE A 64 12.08 26.53 13.44
C ILE A 64 11.02 27.56 13.06
N ASP A 65 11.38 28.84 12.94
CA ASP A 65 10.47 29.91 12.56
C ASP A 65 9.90 29.75 11.15
N HIS A 66 10.68 29.14 10.23
CA HIS A 66 10.21 28.83 8.87
C HIS A 66 9.14 27.75 8.86
N TYR A 67 9.25 26.74 9.74
CA TYR A 67 8.32 25.61 9.77
C TYR A 67 7.11 25.84 10.69
N ARG A 68 7.24 26.61 11.77
CA ARG A 68 6.16 26.84 12.76
C ARG A 68 4.89 27.46 12.18
N GLU A 69 4.99 28.19 11.08
CA GLU A 69 3.85 28.81 10.42
C GLU A 69 3.19 27.87 9.39
N ARG A 70 3.87 26.81 9.01
CA ARG A 70 3.47 25.88 7.96
C ARG A 70 3.13 24.48 8.47
N ILE A 71 3.53 24.12 9.69
CA ILE A 71 3.26 22.82 10.29
C ILE A 71 2.44 23.02 11.56
N VAL A 72 1.36 22.26 11.67
CA VAL A 72 0.56 22.18 12.90
C VAL A 72 0.52 20.73 13.39
N LEU A 73 0.99 20.51 14.62
CA LEU A 73 0.85 19.23 15.30
C LEU A 73 -0.45 19.25 16.12
N ARG A 74 -1.23 18.19 15.97
CA ARG A 74 -2.51 17.98 16.65
C ARG A 74 -2.48 16.66 17.41
N PRO A 75 -3.26 16.53 18.50
CA PRO A 75 -3.43 15.23 19.14
C PRO A 75 -4.03 14.23 18.14
N GLN A 76 -3.72 12.95 18.33
CA GLN A 76 -4.12 11.88 17.41
C GLN A 76 -5.64 11.78 17.26
N GLU A 77 -6.40 12.03 18.32
CA GLU A 77 -7.87 12.05 18.30
C GLU A 77 -8.45 13.12 17.37
N ILE A 78 -7.64 14.11 16.98
CA ILE A 78 -8.01 15.10 15.96
C ILE A 78 -7.44 14.68 14.59
N SER A 79 -6.17 14.34 14.51
CA SER A 79 -5.52 13.98 13.23
C SER A 79 -6.14 12.73 12.60
N ASN A 80 -6.59 11.76 13.43
CA ASN A 80 -7.19 10.51 12.96
C ASN A 80 -8.72 10.52 13.09
N ALA A 81 -9.33 11.67 13.38
CA ALA A 81 -10.79 11.75 13.51
C ALA A 81 -11.50 11.48 12.18
N PRO A 82 -12.33 10.43 12.07
CA PRO A 82 -13.04 10.07 10.84
C PRO A 82 -13.87 11.21 10.26
N GLU A 83 -14.52 11.99 11.13
CA GLU A 83 -15.32 13.16 10.74
C GLU A 83 -14.48 14.21 10.02
N ILE A 84 -13.27 14.49 10.54
CA ILE A 84 -12.39 15.52 9.98
C ILE A 84 -11.82 15.05 8.65
N VAL A 85 -11.35 13.79 8.57
CA VAL A 85 -10.85 13.17 7.33
C VAL A 85 -11.90 13.28 6.22
N ARG A 86 -13.14 12.92 6.54
CA ARG A 86 -14.26 12.98 5.58
C ARG A 86 -14.60 14.40 5.16
N ARG A 87 -14.66 15.34 6.11
CA ARG A 87 -14.99 16.74 5.85
C ARG A 87 -13.95 17.45 4.99
N LEU A 88 -12.68 17.10 5.16
CA LEU A 88 -11.58 17.64 4.37
C LEU A 88 -11.52 17.07 2.96
N GLY A 89 -12.21 15.96 2.68
CA GLY A 89 -12.13 15.30 1.36
C GLY A 89 -10.75 14.75 1.05
N ILE A 90 -10.12 14.12 2.03
CA ILE A 90 -8.74 13.62 1.94
C ILE A 90 -8.59 12.60 0.81
N ILE A 91 -7.52 12.72 0.04
CA ILE A 91 -6.97 11.62 -0.77
C ILE A 91 -6.00 10.87 0.13
N GLY A 92 -6.45 9.71 0.65
CA GLY A 92 -5.68 8.91 1.58
C GLY A 92 -4.71 7.97 0.84
N ILE A 93 -3.40 8.13 1.07
CA ILE A 93 -2.38 7.26 0.49
C ILE A 93 -1.75 6.44 1.62
N ASN A 94 -1.99 5.14 1.60
CA ASN A 94 -1.50 4.19 2.59
C ASN A 94 -0.59 3.16 1.94
N THR A 95 0.27 2.54 2.75
CA THR A 95 1.15 1.46 2.28
C THR A 95 0.60 0.10 2.65
N ALA A 96 0.84 -0.89 1.78
CA ALA A 96 0.53 -2.29 2.01
C ALA A 96 1.79 -3.15 2.05
N LEU A 97 1.76 -4.26 2.78
CA LEU A 97 2.72 -5.34 2.67
C LEU A 97 2.33 -6.30 1.55
N GLU A 98 1.04 -6.67 1.55
CA GLU A 98 0.43 -7.49 0.51
C GLU A 98 -1.04 -7.11 0.32
N PHE A 99 -1.60 -7.41 -0.84
CA PHE A 99 -3.03 -7.37 -1.10
C PHE A 99 -3.45 -8.56 -1.97
N ASP A 100 -4.70 -8.98 -1.81
CA ASP A 100 -5.20 -10.10 -2.60
C ASP A 100 -5.88 -9.67 -3.90
N ILE A 101 -6.29 -10.68 -4.67
CA ILE A 101 -6.94 -10.46 -5.97
C ILE A 101 -8.28 -9.72 -5.88
N TYR A 102 -8.87 -9.57 -4.70
CA TYR A 102 -10.14 -8.83 -4.52
C TYR A 102 -9.94 -7.45 -3.91
N GLY A 103 -8.72 -7.15 -3.43
CA GLY A 103 -8.36 -5.86 -2.87
C GLY A 103 -8.46 -5.79 -1.34
N ASN A 104 -8.50 -6.93 -0.64
CA ASN A 104 -8.21 -6.94 0.79
C ASN A 104 -6.73 -6.65 1.00
N VAL A 105 -6.41 -5.85 2.02
CA VAL A 105 -5.04 -5.38 2.28
C VAL A 105 -4.55 -5.87 3.63
N ASN A 106 -3.34 -6.40 3.64
CA ASN A 106 -2.53 -6.64 4.82
C ASN A 106 -1.39 -5.63 4.87
N SER A 107 -1.34 -4.83 5.90
CA SER A 107 -0.32 -3.80 6.14
C SER A 107 0.54 -4.07 7.39
N THR A 108 0.27 -5.15 8.12
CA THR A 108 0.88 -5.43 9.43
C THR A 108 1.66 -6.73 9.53
N HIS A 109 1.27 -7.80 8.81
CA HIS A 109 1.84 -9.13 8.96
C HIS A 109 2.68 -9.58 7.77
N VAL A 110 3.76 -10.28 8.04
CA VAL A 110 4.64 -10.92 7.04
C VAL A 110 4.74 -12.42 7.26
N GLY A 111 4.98 -13.18 6.19
CA GLY A 111 5.15 -14.62 6.26
C GLY A 111 3.93 -15.36 6.83
N GLY A 112 2.76 -14.79 6.67
CA GLY A 112 1.48 -15.32 7.11
C GLY A 112 1.04 -14.82 8.49
N THR A 113 1.86 -14.95 9.52
CA THR A 113 1.39 -14.72 10.91
C THR A 113 2.30 -13.84 11.77
N HIS A 114 3.44 -13.41 11.24
CA HIS A 114 4.40 -12.60 11.99
C HIS A 114 4.07 -11.11 11.90
N MET A 115 3.66 -10.52 13.01
CA MET A 115 3.39 -9.08 13.08
C MET A 115 4.68 -8.28 12.94
N MET A 116 4.76 -7.45 11.92
CA MET A 116 5.90 -6.58 11.62
C MET A 116 5.73 -5.17 12.20
N ASN A 117 4.53 -4.63 12.11
CA ASN A 117 4.18 -3.29 12.62
C ASN A 117 2.69 -3.20 12.94
N GLY A 118 2.30 -2.15 13.66
CA GLY A 118 0.89 -1.86 13.93
C GLY A 118 0.19 -1.24 12.72
N ILE A 119 -1.14 -1.23 12.76
CA ILE A 119 -1.99 -0.66 11.70
C ILE A 119 -1.89 0.88 11.65
N GLY A 120 -1.57 1.54 12.76
CA GLY A 120 -1.61 3.01 12.86
C GLY A 120 -3.00 3.57 12.56
N GLY A 121 -3.04 4.78 12.00
CA GLY A 121 -4.27 5.46 11.59
C GLY A 121 -4.80 5.07 10.21
N SER A 122 -4.18 4.10 9.52
CA SER A 122 -4.54 3.79 8.13
C SER A 122 -6.00 3.39 7.96
N GLY A 123 -6.62 2.74 8.95
CA GLY A 123 -8.04 2.39 8.94
C GLY A 123 -8.96 3.61 9.02
N ASP A 124 -8.62 4.58 9.87
CA ASP A 124 -9.38 5.81 10.01
C ASP A 124 -9.34 6.63 8.71
N PHE A 125 -8.16 6.72 8.10
CA PHE A 125 -7.99 7.41 6.82
C PHE A 125 -8.66 6.66 5.67
N ALA A 126 -8.39 5.38 5.47
CA ALA A 126 -8.91 4.62 4.33
C ALA A 126 -10.43 4.62 4.29
N ARG A 127 -11.11 4.37 5.43
CA ARG A 127 -12.57 4.34 5.52
C ARG A 127 -13.26 5.68 5.30
N ASN A 128 -12.55 6.78 5.52
CA ASN A 128 -13.14 8.11 5.56
C ASN A 128 -12.56 9.05 4.50
N ALA A 129 -11.54 8.65 3.77
CA ALA A 129 -10.99 9.39 2.65
C ALA A 129 -12.03 9.54 1.52
N HIS A 130 -11.90 10.60 0.75
CA HIS A 130 -12.63 10.76 -0.51
C HIS A 130 -12.14 9.77 -1.56
N LEU A 131 -10.85 9.42 -1.51
CA LEU A 131 -10.21 8.42 -2.34
C LEU A 131 -9.17 7.67 -1.51
N ALA A 132 -9.34 6.37 -1.33
CA ALA A 132 -8.43 5.51 -0.58
C ALA A 132 -7.49 4.76 -1.53
N ILE A 133 -6.21 5.12 -1.51
CA ILE A 133 -5.16 4.54 -2.35
C ILE A 133 -4.22 3.72 -1.48
N PHE A 134 -3.95 2.49 -1.88
CA PHE A 134 -2.91 1.66 -1.27
C PHE A 134 -1.78 1.41 -2.26
N VAL A 135 -0.56 1.60 -1.78
CA VAL A 135 0.66 1.45 -2.59
C VAL A 135 1.58 0.37 -2.02
N SER A 136 2.16 -0.42 -2.89
CA SER A 136 3.20 -1.41 -2.55
C SER A 136 4.14 -1.58 -3.73
N LYS A 137 5.33 -2.15 -3.49
CA LYS A 137 6.09 -2.76 -4.59
C LYS A 137 5.42 -4.07 -4.97
N SER A 138 5.39 -4.42 -6.25
CA SER A 138 4.81 -5.69 -6.72
C SER A 138 5.53 -6.91 -6.18
N MET A 139 6.81 -6.77 -5.81
CA MET A 139 7.64 -7.83 -5.26
C MET A 139 8.56 -7.34 -4.15
N ALA A 140 8.96 -8.27 -3.28
CA ALA A 140 9.98 -8.11 -2.25
C ALA A 140 11.01 -9.25 -2.31
N LYS A 141 12.08 -9.16 -1.47
CA LYS A 141 13.13 -10.19 -1.35
C LYS A 141 13.71 -10.62 -2.71
N ASN A 142 14.11 -9.64 -3.54
CA ASN A 142 14.68 -9.89 -4.89
C ASN A 142 13.78 -10.72 -5.83
N GLY A 143 12.45 -10.68 -5.62
CA GLY A 143 11.50 -11.40 -6.46
C GLY A 143 10.96 -12.70 -5.84
N ASP A 144 11.39 -13.07 -4.65
CA ASP A 144 10.91 -14.28 -3.96
C ASP A 144 9.55 -14.11 -3.28
N ILE A 145 9.11 -12.87 -3.06
CA ILE A 145 7.80 -12.57 -2.49
C ILE A 145 6.99 -11.74 -3.48
N SER A 146 5.78 -12.18 -3.79
CA SER A 146 4.77 -11.34 -4.46
C SER A 146 3.99 -10.57 -3.42
N SER A 147 3.81 -9.26 -3.63
CA SER A 147 2.91 -8.46 -2.80
C SER A 147 1.44 -8.56 -3.24
N VAL A 148 1.17 -9.20 -4.38
CA VAL A 148 -0.18 -9.53 -4.82
C VAL A 148 -0.34 -11.05 -4.73
N VAL A 149 -1.26 -11.50 -3.88
CA VAL A 149 -1.42 -12.91 -3.53
C VAL A 149 -2.84 -13.41 -3.81
N PRO A 150 -3.07 -14.73 -3.87
CA PRO A 150 -4.43 -15.27 -4.01
C PRO A 150 -5.37 -14.81 -2.89
N MET A 151 -4.91 -14.85 -1.65
CA MET A 151 -5.63 -14.41 -0.45
C MET A 151 -4.62 -13.88 0.56
N VAL A 152 -4.88 -12.70 1.14
CA VAL A 152 -4.01 -12.15 2.20
C VAL A 152 -4.08 -13.00 3.46
N SER A 153 -2.95 -13.16 4.12
CA SER A 153 -2.86 -13.94 5.34
C SER A 153 -3.48 -13.26 6.56
N HIS A 154 -3.60 -11.95 6.51
CA HIS A 154 -4.21 -11.10 7.53
C HIS A 154 -4.93 -9.93 6.83
N VAL A 155 -6.09 -9.53 7.33
CA VAL A 155 -6.88 -8.43 6.75
C VAL A 155 -6.87 -7.24 7.70
N ASP A 156 -6.14 -6.20 7.36
CA ASP A 156 -6.19 -4.90 8.04
C ASP A 156 -7.26 -3.99 7.42
N HIS A 157 -7.39 -4.03 6.08
CA HIS A 157 -8.41 -3.28 5.34
C HIS A 157 -9.15 -4.21 4.39
N THR A 158 -10.48 -4.17 4.46
CA THR A 158 -11.32 -4.97 3.58
C THR A 158 -11.40 -4.39 2.18
N GLU A 159 -11.74 -5.20 1.20
CA GLU A 159 -11.98 -4.79 -0.17
C GLU A 159 -12.94 -3.58 -0.30
N HIS A 160 -13.82 -3.38 0.69
CA HIS A 160 -14.80 -2.29 0.70
C HIS A 160 -14.22 -0.93 1.06
N ASP A 161 -13.04 -0.91 1.67
CA ASP A 161 -12.35 0.30 2.14
C ASP A 161 -11.22 0.72 1.18
N VAL A 162 -11.10 0.04 0.02
CA VAL A 162 -10.00 0.23 -0.94
C VAL A 162 -10.56 0.65 -2.30
N ASP A 163 -10.17 1.85 -2.74
CA ASP A 163 -10.58 2.40 -4.03
C ASP A 163 -9.56 2.11 -5.13
N VAL A 164 -8.28 2.28 -4.82
CA VAL A 164 -7.21 2.16 -5.81
C VAL A 164 -6.02 1.40 -5.22
N LEU A 165 -5.48 0.47 -6.00
CA LEU A 165 -4.22 -0.21 -5.71
C LEU A 165 -3.16 0.20 -6.72
N VAL A 166 -1.94 0.46 -6.25
CA VAL A 166 -0.81 0.89 -7.08
C VAL A 166 0.43 0.07 -6.77
N THR A 167 1.09 -0.38 -7.82
CA THR A 167 2.46 -0.92 -7.77
C THR A 167 3.30 -0.25 -8.85
N GLU A 168 4.59 -0.54 -8.92
CA GLU A 168 5.43 -0.09 -10.04
C GLU A 168 5.03 -0.71 -11.38
N CYS A 169 4.20 -1.78 -11.38
CA CYS A 169 3.67 -2.37 -12.60
C CYS A 169 2.48 -1.61 -13.17
N GLY A 170 1.76 -0.85 -12.32
CA GLY A 170 0.62 -0.06 -12.75
C GLY A 170 -0.40 0.20 -11.64
N LEU A 171 -1.58 0.64 -12.04
CA LEU A 171 -2.67 1.07 -11.19
C LEU A 171 -3.95 0.30 -11.52
N ALA A 172 -4.64 -0.16 -10.49
CA ALA A 172 -5.99 -0.73 -10.56
C ALA A 172 -6.98 0.17 -9.83
N ASP A 173 -7.86 0.85 -10.58
CA ASP A 173 -9.03 1.55 -10.03
C ASP A 173 -10.14 0.53 -9.81
N LEU A 174 -10.51 0.33 -8.56
CA LEU A 174 -11.45 -0.70 -8.13
C LEU A 174 -12.87 -0.18 -7.91
N ARG A 175 -13.07 1.13 -8.06
CA ARG A 175 -14.36 1.77 -7.81
C ARG A 175 -15.40 1.32 -8.83
N GLY A 176 -16.58 0.96 -8.35
CA GLY A 176 -17.68 0.51 -9.20
C GLY A 176 -17.52 -0.89 -9.80
N LEU A 177 -16.42 -1.59 -9.48
CA LEU A 177 -16.15 -2.93 -9.98
C LEU A 177 -16.70 -4.01 -9.03
N ALA A 178 -17.33 -5.03 -9.60
CA ALA A 178 -17.66 -6.26 -8.89
C ALA A 178 -16.38 -7.06 -8.54
N PRO A 179 -16.38 -7.94 -7.52
CA PRO A 179 -15.18 -8.65 -7.09
C PRO A 179 -14.40 -9.36 -8.21
N ARG A 180 -15.08 -10.02 -9.13
CA ARG A 180 -14.42 -10.68 -10.28
C ARG A 180 -13.80 -9.70 -11.28
N GLU A 181 -14.34 -8.48 -11.39
CA GLU A 181 -13.79 -7.42 -12.23
C GLU A 181 -12.57 -6.79 -11.53
N ARG A 182 -12.64 -6.60 -10.19
CA ARG A 182 -11.49 -6.19 -9.38
C ARG A 182 -10.32 -7.15 -9.56
N ALA A 183 -10.56 -8.47 -9.46
CA ALA A 183 -9.52 -9.47 -9.63
C ALA A 183 -8.81 -9.34 -10.98
N ARG A 184 -9.56 -9.17 -12.07
CA ARG A 184 -8.98 -8.97 -13.41
C ARG A 184 -8.14 -7.69 -13.48
N ALA A 185 -8.66 -6.58 -12.95
CA ALA A 185 -7.96 -5.30 -12.94
C ALA A 185 -6.65 -5.37 -12.13
N ILE A 186 -6.67 -6.00 -10.94
CA ILE A 186 -5.51 -6.16 -10.08
C ILE A 186 -4.46 -7.06 -10.75
N ILE A 187 -4.87 -8.23 -11.25
CA ILE A 187 -3.95 -9.20 -11.88
C ILE A 187 -3.28 -8.58 -13.11
N GLN A 188 -4.06 -7.89 -13.94
CA GLN A 188 -3.55 -7.28 -15.16
C GLN A 188 -2.57 -6.14 -14.89
N ASN A 189 -2.89 -5.27 -13.92
CA ASN A 189 -2.22 -3.98 -13.76
C ASN A 189 -1.18 -3.96 -12.61
N CYS A 190 -1.40 -4.70 -11.53
CA CYS A 190 -0.58 -4.56 -10.32
C CYS A 190 0.37 -5.74 -10.07
N VAL A 191 0.15 -6.88 -10.72
CA VAL A 191 0.97 -8.07 -10.51
C VAL A 191 2.24 -8.03 -11.35
N HIS A 192 3.38 -8.33 -10.72
CA HIS A 192 4.63 -8.50 -11.46
C HIS A 192 4.52 -9.62 -12.51
N PRO A 193 5.08 -9.44 -13.72
CA PRO A 193 4.98 -10.42 -14.81
C PRO A 193 5.34 -11.85 -14.42
N SER A 194 6.34 -12.04 -13.53
CA SER A 194 6.78 -13.39 -13.10
C SER A 194 5.73 -14.16 -12.26
N TYR A 195 4.72 -13.49 -11.73
CA TYR A 195 3.66 -14.10 -10.93
C TYR A 195 2.28 -14.05 -11.62
N ARG A 196 2.16 -13.28 -12.69
CA ARG A 196 0.86 -12.97 -13.32
C ARG A 196 0.17 -14.23 -13.84
N ASP A 197 0.87 -15.07 -14.58
CA ASP A 197 0.29 -16.27 -15.16
C ASP A 197 -0.20 -17.25 -14.09
N ALA A 198 0.56 -17.41 -13.00
CA ALA A 198 0.20 -18.28 -11.89
C ALA A 198 -1.05 -17.76 -11.16
N LEU A 199 -1.15 -16.43 -10.98
CA LEU A 199 -2.30 -15.83 -10.31
C LEU A 199 -3.54 -15.83 -11.20
N GLN A 200 -3.36 -15.65 -12.51
CA GLN A 200 -4.44 -15.78 -13.49
C GLN A 200 -5.00 -17.19 -13.54
N ASP A 201 -4.14 -18.22 -13.60
CA ASP A 201 -4.56 -19.62 -13.54
C ASP A 201 -5.36 -19.93 -12.26
N TYR A 202 -4.84 -19.47 -11.09
CA TYR A 202 -5.58 -19.61 -9.84
C TYR A 202 -6.97 -18.99 -9.92
N PHE A 203 -7.10 -17.76 -10.41
CA PHE A 203 -8.35 -17.05 -10.52
C PHE A 203 -9.32 -17.72 -11.49
N ASP A 204 -8.85 -18.17 -12.65
CA ASP A 204 -9.68 -18.83 -13.65
C ASP A 204 -10.25 -20.15 -13.13
N ARG A 205 -9.45 -20.97 -12.45
CA ARG A 205 -9.91 -22.20 -11.78
C ARG A 205 -10.88 -21.90 -10.64
N ALA A 206 -10.63 -20.87 -9.85
CA ALA A 206 -11.53 -20.43 -8.79
C ALA A 206 -12.90 -20.02 -9.36
N CYS A 207 -12.90 -19.27 -10.46
CA CYS A 207 -14.13 -18.84 -11.13
C CYS A 207 -15.02 -20.01 -11.60
N GLN A 208 -14.44 -21.17 -11.94
CA GLN A 208 -15.18 -22.36 -12.33
C GLN A 208 -15.98 -22.95 -11.16
N ARG A 209 -15.57 -22.73 -9.92
CA ARG A 209 -16.30 -23.17 -8.71
C ARG A 209 -17.48 -22.27 -8.36
N GLY A 210 -17.57 -21.08 -8.94
CA GLY A 210 -18.65 -20.14 -8.69
C GLY A 210 -18.42 -19.29 -7.44
N GLY A 211 -19.45 -18.60 -6.98
CA GLY A 211 -19.39 -17.65 -5.87
C GLY A 211 -19.13 -16.20 -6.31
N GLN A 212 -19.28 -15.26 -5.40
CA GLN A 212 -19.06 -13.83 -5.63
C GLN A 212 -17.59 -13.48 -5.63
N THR A 213 -16.84 -13.98 -4.63
CA THR A 213 -15.39 -13.88 -4.45
C THR A 213 -14.79 -15.29 -4.51
N PRO A 214 -14.71 -15.92 -5.71
CA PRO A 214 -14.30 -17.32 -5.80
C PRO A 214 -12.85 -17.52 -5.37
N HIS A 215 -12.63 -18.54 -4.54
CA HIS A 215 -11.34 -19.00 -4.08
C HIS A 215 -11.19 -20.52 -4.20
N LEU A 216 -9.97 -20.99 -4.36
CA LEU A 216 -9.58 -22.37 -4.14
C LEU A 216 -9.05 -22.45 -2.69
N LEU A 217 -9.92 -22.75 -1.73
CA LEU A 217 -9.58 -22.69 -0.30
C LEU A 217 -8.36 -23.54 0.05
N GLU A 218 -8.20 -24.67 -0.63
CA GLU A 218 -7.05 -25.57 -0.48
C GLU A 218 -5.72 -24.98 -0.99
N GLU A 219 -5.78 -23.95 -1.85
CA GLU A 219 -4.61 -23.30 -2.44
C GLU A 219 -4.44 -21.84 -2.01
N ALA A 220 -5.44 -21.26 -1.33
CA ALA A 220 -5.49 -19.83 -1.03
C ALA A 220 -4.23 -19.28 -0.33
N PHE A 221 -3.63 -20.08 0.54
CA PHE A 221 -2.39 -19.74 1.26
C PHE A 221 -1.15 -20.52 0.78
N SER A 222 -1.23 -21.21 -0.36
CA SER A 222 -0.14 -22.06 -0.85
C SER A 222 1.16 -21.28 -1.11
N TRP A 223 1.06 -20.01 -1.49
CA TRP A 223 2.22 -19.15 -1.71
C TRP A 223 2.93 -18.80 -0.39
N HIS A 224 2.17 -18.50 0.68
CA HIS A 224 2.72 -18.26 2.01
C HIS A 224 3.34 -19.52 2.60
N GLN A 225 2.69 -20.68 2.45
CA GLN A 225 3.23 -21.96 2.90
C GLN A 225 4.55 -22.27 2.18
N ARG A 226 4.58 -22.14 0.85
CA ARG A 226 5.79 -22.36 0.07
C ARG A 226 6.92 -21.44 0.50
N PHE A 227 6.62 -20.15 0.73
CA PHE A 227 7.62 -19.20 1.23
C PHE A 227 8.21 -19.63 2.58
N ASN A 228 7.39 -20.10 3.50
CA ASN A 228 7.85 -20.59 4.80
C ASN A 228 8.71 -21.87 4.70
N GLU A 229 8.50 -22.68 3.67
CA GLU A 229 9.23 -23.93 3.45
C GLU A 229 10.51 -23.74 2.62
N THR A 230 10.50 -22.79 1.67
CA THR A 230 11.54 -22.68 0.64
C THR A 230 12.16 -21.29 0.51
N ASP A 231 11.75 -20.33 1.33
CA ASP A 231 12.12 -18.91 1.23
C ASP A 231 11.69 -18.21 -0.07
N SER A 232 10.79 -18.83 -0.87
CA SER A 232 10.27 -18.25 -2.11
C SER A 232 8.80 -18.60 -2.34
N MET A 233 8.00 -17.63 -2.80
CA MET A 233 6.63 -17.85 -3.27
C MET A 233 6.58 -18.40 -4.69
N GLN A 234 7.69 -18.33 -5.43
CA GLN A 234 7.74 -18.85 -6.80
C GLN A 234 7.58 -20.37 -6.82
N PRO A 235 6.86 -20.94 -7.80
CA PRO A 235 6.83 -22.37 -7.98
C PRO A 235 8.26 -22.88 -8.25
N ALA A 236 8.62 -24.04 -7.69
CA ALA A 236 9.89 -24.66 -7.98
C ALA A 236 10.06 -24.74 -9.51
N LYS A 237 11.18 -24.23 -10.02
CA LYS A 237 11.48 -24.33 -11.45
C LYS A 237 11.40 -25.81 -11.82
N SER A 238 10.42 -26.19 -12.64
CA SER A 238 10.38 -27.54 -13.19
C SER A 238 11.77 -27.88 -13.75
N PRO A 239 12.36 -29.01 -13.41
CA PRO A 239 13.64 -29.41 -14.01
C PRO A 239 13.43 -29.35 -15.52
N ALA A 240 14.29 -28.58 -16.21
CA ALA A 240 14.23 -28.45 -17.65
C ALA A 240 14.09 -29.86 -18.23
N ARG A 241 13.00 -30.14 -18.97
CA ARG A 241 12.88 -31.38 -19.72
C ARG A 241 14.16 -31.48 -20.56
N LYS A 242 15.08 -32.38 -20.18
CA LYS A 242 16.18 -32.73 -21.05
C LYS A 242 15.54 -33.20 -22.36
N ALA A 243 15.77 -32.42 -23.41
CA ALA A 243 15.39 -32.84 -24.76
C ALA A 243 16.00 -34.20 -25.00
N ALA A 244 15.17 -35.18 -25.27
CA ALA A 244 15.56 -36.51 -25.70
C ALA A 244 15.94 -36.45 -27.17
#